data_eb3fec38aa57886f511a03b5975a3164
#
_entry.id   eb3fec38aa57886f511a03b5975a3164
#
_cell.length_a   1.000
_cell.length_b   1.000
_cell.length_c   1.000
_cell.angle_alpha   90.00
_cell.angle_beta   90.00
_cell.angle_gamma   90.00
#
_symmetry.space_group_name_H-M   'P 1'
#
loop_
_entity.id
_entity.type
_entity.pdbx_description
1 polymer ?
#
loop_
_entity_poly.entity_id
_entity_poly.type
_entity_poly.pdbx_seq_one_letter_code
_entity_poly.pdbx_strand_id
1 'polypeptide(L)'
;DVVKPDGYKFEALGLVRDGSKSTASKTVYEKGYHVTEACVLTKNNHPVSIFSEIHSSKEKHFTSINDVTFSAMERGAALFGKATFAMDRGYDDNKMFLKLDELEQDYVIRLTAKRKLFFHGKWIPATQLRNQRKGKIKTTLTYKGKKHDAYLSHVKVQITASKKDIY
;
A
#
# COMPACT_ATOMS: atom_id res chain seq x y z
N ASP A 1 -1.95 9.65 7.87
CA ASP A 1 -3.07 10.14 8.69
C ASP A 1 -2.65 11.39 9.47
N VAL A 2 -3.53 12.37 9.55
CA VAL A 2 -3.31 13.62 10.30
C VAL A 2 -4.31 13.68 11.43
N VAL A 3 -3.82 13.59 12.67
CA VAL A 3 -4.65 13.60 13.87
C VAL A 3 -4.95 15.03 14.33
N LYS A 4 -6.21 15.32 14.64
CA LYS A 4 -6.72 16.61 15.11
C LYS A 4 -7.76 16.42 16.24
N PRO A 5 -7.35 15.92 17.44
CA PRO A 5 -8.29 15.56 18.51
C PRO A 5 -9.12 16.75 19.00
N ASP A 6 -8.54 17.95 19.03
CA ASP A 6 -9.16 19.19 19.51
C ASP A 6 -9.61 20.11 18.36
N GLY A 7 -9.80 19.56 17.18
CA GLY A 7 -10.05 20.30 15.96
C GLY A 7 -11.50 20.77 15.80
N TYR A 8 -12.03 21.58 16.70
CA TYR A 8 -13.43 22.08 16.66
C TYR A 8 -13.76 22.98 15.44
N LYS A 9 -12.74 23.53 14.77
CA LYS A 9 -12.87 24.34 13.55
C LYS A 9 -12.76 23.53 12.25
N PHE A 10 -12.51 22.24 12.36
CA PHE A 10 -12.36 21.38 11.19
C PHE A 10 -13.66 20.63 10.95
N GLU A 11 -14.14 20.70 9.72
CA GLU A 11 -15.37 20.02 9.30
C GLU A 11 -15.08 18.55 8.94
N ALA A 12 -16.11 17.70 9.08
CA ALA A 12 -16.11 16.31 8.65
C ALA A 12 -14.92 15.46 9.17
N LEU A 13 -14.42 15.72 10.39
CA LEU A 13 -13.36 14.88 10.98
C LEU A 13 -13.82 13.43 11.13
N GLY A 14 -13.11 12.53 10.46
CA GLY A 14 -13.28 11.08 10.58
C GLY A 14 -12.48 10.50 11.75
N LEU A 15 -12.47 9.17 11.84
CA LEU A 15 -11.57 8.45 12.73
C LEU A 15 -10.37 7.94 11.92
N VAL A 16 -9.19 8.31 12.36
CA VAL A 16 -7.91 7.89 11.77
C VAL A 16 -7.03 7.22 12.81
N ARG A 17 -6.14 6.37 12.37
CA ARG A 17 -5.21 5.70 13.28
C ARG A 17 -4.15 6.69 13.77
N ASP A 18 -4.05 6.86 15.08
CA ASP A 18 -2.93 7.58 15.68
C ASP A 18 -1.71 6.64 15.79
N GLY A 19 -0.75 6.82 14.88
CA GLY A 19 0.47 6.03 14.85
C GLY A 19 1.38 6.29 16.05
N SER A 20 1.32 7.50 16.64
CA SER A 20 2.14 7.88 17.79
C SER A 20 1.68 7.22 19.09
N LYS A 21 0.36 6.99 19.23
CA LYS A 21 -0.26 6.35 20.40
C LYS A 21 -0.51 4.87 20.21
N SER A 22 -0.44 4.36 18.97
CA SER A 22 -0.68 2.94 18.67
C SER A 22 0.55 2.08 18.95
N THR A 23 0.32 0.90 19.51
CA THR A 23 1.35 -0.13 19.75
C THR A 23 1.06 -1.39 18.93
N ALA A 24 1.95 -2.38 18.98
CA ALA A 24 1.73 -3.67 18.33
C ALA A 24 0.50 -4.43 18.88
N SER A 25 0.15 -4.20 20.16
CA SER A 25 -0.96 -4.85 20.85
C SER A 25 -2.23 -4.00 20.91
N LYS A 26 -2.13 -2.67 20.73
CA LYS A 26 -3.26 -1.75 20.87
C LYS A 26 -3.24 -0.71 19.76
N THR A 27 -4.29 -0.69 18.94
CA THR A 27 -4.52 0.38 17.96
C THR A 27 -5.34 1.48 18.59
N VAL A 28 -4.89 2.73 18.46
CA VAL A 28 -5.58 3.92 18.93
C VAL A 28 -6.10 4.69 17.72
N TYR A 29 -7.35 5.12 17.78
CA TYR A 29 -8.00 5.96 16.77
C TYR A 29 -8.35 7.30 17.38
N GLU A 30 -8.13 8.35 16.63
CA GLU A 30 -8.43 9.73 16.98
C GLU A 30 -9.16 10.44 15.84
N LYS A 31 -9.78 11.58 16.13
CA LYS A 31 -10.34 12.45 15.09
C LYS A 31 -9.25 12.97 14.16
N GLY A 32 -9.50 12.98 12.86
CA GLY A 32 -8.51 13.44 11.89
C GLY A 32 -8.92 13.25 10.45
N TYR A 33 -7.95 13.40 9.55
CA TYR A 33 -8.08 13.20 8.12
C TYR A 33 -7.09 12.14 7.63
N HIS A 34 -7.48 11.45 6.58
CA HIS A 34 -6.53 10.73 5.75
C HIS A 34 -5.87 11.70 4.76
N VAL A 35 -4.65 11.41 4.40
CA VAL A 35 -3.95 12.08 3.30
C VAL A 35 -3.45 10.99 2.37
N THR A 36 -3.88 11.05 1.11
CA THR A 36 -3.34 10.22 0.05
C THR A 36 -2.38 11.06 -0.77
N GLU A 37 -1.15 10.63 -0.87
CA GLU A 37 -0.11 11.32 -1.61
C GLU A 37 0.61 10.37 -2.54
N ALA A 38 0.82 10.81 -3.79
CA ALA A 38 1.70 10.15 -4.74
C ALA A 38 2.86 11.07 -5.10
N CYS A 39 4.07 10.52 -5.01
CA CYS A 39 5.29 11.23 -5.36
C CYS A 39 6.02 10.49 -6.48
N VAL A 40 6.63 11.24 -7.39
CA VAL A 40 7.63 10.70 -8.31
C VAL A 40 9.03 10.92 -7.73
N LEU A 41 9.88 9.91 -7.84
CA LEU A 41 11.30 10.04 -7.48
C LEU A 41 12.08 10.55 -8.69
N THR A 42 12.76 11.67 -8.51
CA THR A 42 13.70 12.20 -9.52
C THR A 42 14.95 11.34 -9.59
N LYS A 43 15.81 11.58 -10.59
CA LYS A 43 17.10 10.89 -10.75
C LYS A 43 17.98 10.98 -9.49
N ASN A 44 17.84 12.04 -8.70
CA ASN A 44 18.59 12.24 -7.44
C ASN A 44 17.83 11.73 -6.21
N ASN A 45 16.80 10.88 -6.39
CA ASN A 45 15.92 10.37 -5.32
C ASN A 45 15.18 11.44 -4.51
N HIS A 46 15.00 12.64 -5.07
CA HIS A 46 14.13 13.64 -4.45
C HIS A 46 12.68 13.36 -4.81
N PRO A 47 11.78 13.22 -3.82
CA PRO A 47 10.36 13.06 -4.09
C PRO A 47 9.75 14.39 -4.52
N VAL A 48 8.92 14.33 -5.58
CA VAL A 48 8.09 15.45 -6.03
C VAL A 48 6.64 14.99 -6.00
N SER A 49 5.80 15.70 -5.25
CA SER A 49 4.38 15.39 -5.17
C SER A 49 3.70 15.66 -6.50
N ILE A 50 2.91 14.67 -6.98
CA ILE A 50 2.13 14.74 -8.20
C ILE A 50 0.63 14.62 -7.95
N PHE A 51 0.28 14.16 -6.76
CA PHE A 51 -1.08 14.04 -6.25
C PHE A 51 -1.04 14.15 -4.74
N SER A 52 -1.89 15.00 -4.18
CA SER A 52 -2.09 15.10 -2.73
C SER A 52 -3.55 15.42 -2.47
N GLU A 53 -4.23 14.59 -1.70
CA GLU A 53 -5.63 14.77 -1.35
C GLU A 53 -5.85 14.48 0.13
N ILE A 54 -6.46 15.44 0.82
CA ILE A 54 -6.94 15.29 2.20
C ILE A 54 -8.40 14.85 2.12
N HIS A 55 -8.75 13.77 2.78
CA HIS A 55 -10.09 13.23 2.73
C HIS A 55 -10.53 12.61 4.06
N SER A 56 -11.83 12.45 4.23
CA SER A 56 -12.42 11.87 5.42
C SER A 56 -13.64 11.03 5.10
N SER A 57 -13.83 9.94 5.83
CA SER A 57 -15.03 9.10 5.76
C SER A 57 -16.33 9.81 6.19
N LYS A 58 -16.24 11.03 6.69
CA LYS A 58 -17.38 11.88 7.09
C LYS A 58 -17.77 12.91 6.03
N GLU A 59 -16.98 13.04 4.96
CA GLU A 59 -17.31 13.92 3.84
C GLU A 59 -18.50 13.38 3.04
N LYS A 60 -19.36 14.29 2.58
CA LYS A 60 -20.61 13.94 1.89
C LYS A 60 -20.40 13.11 0.62
N HIS A 61 -19.31 13.36 -0.09
CA HIS A 61 -18.99 12.71 -1.37
C HIS A 61 -17.89 11.64 -1.27
N PHE A 62 -17.45 11.33 -0.05
CA PHE A 62 -16.44 10.29 0.15
C PHE A 62 -17.03 8.91 -0.18
N THR A 63 -16.35 8.16 -1.02
CA THR A 63 -16.70 6.79 -1.38
C THR A 63 -15.82 5.78 -0.67
N SER A 64 -14.52 5.83 -0.90
CA SER A 64 -13.54 4.99 -0.19
C SER A 64 -12.11 5.51 -0.32
N ILE A 65 -11.24 5.12 0.61
CA ILE A 65 -9.80 5.38 0.52
C ILE A 65 -9.21 4.77 -0.77
N ASN A 66 -9.74 3.63 -1.21
CA ASN A 66 -9.28 2.99 -2.42
C ASN A 66 -9.55 3.84 -3.67
N ASP A 67 -10.71 4.52 -3.75
CA ASP A 67 -11.03 5.37 -4.90
C ASP A 67 -10.11 6.58 -4.98
N VAL A 68 -9.78 7.19 -3.84
CA VAL A 68 -8.78 8.27 -3.79
C VAL A 68 -7.39 7.75 -4.24
N THR A 69 -7.03 6.55 -3.80
CA THR A 69 -5.77 5.91 -4.23
C THR A 69 -5.78 5.60 -5.72
N PHE A 70 -6.91 5.15 -6.27
CA PHE A 70 -7.04 4.90 -7.72
C PHE A 70 -6.89 6.19 -8.52
N SER A 71 -7.47 7.30 -8.06
CA SER A 71 -7.26 8.62 -8.68
C SER A 71 -5.78 9.02 -8.70
N ALA A 72 -5.04 8.75 -7.62
CA ALA A 72 -3.60 8.98 -7.58
C ALA A 72 -2.83 8.11 -8.58
N MET A 73 -3.21 6.82 -8.73
CA MET A 73 -2.61 5.92 -9.73
C MET A 73 -2.91 6.38 -11.16
N GLU A 74 -4.16 6.73 -11.46
CA GLU A 74 -4.58 7.27 -12.76
C GLU A 74 -3.82 8.55 -13.11
N ARG A 75 -3.66 9.44 -12.12
CA ARG A 75 -2.88 10.66 -12.29
C ARG A 75 -1.42 10.38 -12.64
N GLY A 76 -0.80 9.44 -11.94
CA GLY A 76 0.56 8.99 -12.21
C GLY A 76 0.71 8.39 -13.61
N ALA A 77 -0.20 7.49 -13.99
CA ALA A 77 -0.23 6.86 -15.32
C ALA A 77 -0.42 7.90 -16.43
N ALA A 78 -1.33 8.87 -16.24
CA ALA A 78 -1.58 9.94 -17.22
C ALA A 78 -0.37 10.86 -17.42
N LEU A 79 0.40 11.14 -16.35
CA LEU A 79 1.56 12.04 -16.43
C LEU A 79 2.81 11.37 -17.03
N PHE A 80 3.02 10.09 -16.75
CA PHE A 80 4.30 9.43 -17.05
C PHE A 80 4.16 8.23 -18.00
N GLY A 81 2.96 7.89 -18.42
CA GLY A 81 2.72 6.68 -19.20
C GLY A 81 3.02 5.43 -18.34
N LYS A 82 3.84 4.52 -18.86
CA LYS A 82 4.24 3.33 -18.11
C LYS A 82 5.28 3.67 -17.03
N ALA A 83 4.94 3.38 -15.77
CA ALA A 83 5.79 3.63 -14.60
C ALA A 83 5.80 2.42 -13.66
N THR A 84 6.64 2.47 -12.63
CA THR A 84 6.64 1.47 -11.54
C THR A 84 6.13 2.13 -10.27
N PHE A 85 5.03 1.61 -9.75
CA PHE A 85 4.46 2.05 -8.47
C PHE A 85 5.08 1.29 -7.30
N ALA A 86 5.68 2.01 -6.36
CA ALA A 86 6.20 1.43 -5.12
C ALA A 86 5.26 1.77 -3.96
N MET A 87 4.73 0.74 -3.29
CA MET A 87 3.71 0.91 -2.25
C MET A 87 4.05 0.08 -1.02
N ASP A 88 3.63 0.58 0.13
CA ASP A 88 3.83 -0.09 1.39
C ASP A 88 2.80 -1.23 1.61
N ARG A 89 2.86 -1.85 2.78
CA ARG A 89 2.00 -2.96 3.18
C ARG A 89 0.51 -2.58 3.28
N GLY A 90 0.19 -1.31 3.47
CA GLY A 90 -1.19 -0.84 3.54
C GLY A 90 -1.94 -1.04 2.24
N TYR A 91 -1.22 -1.11 1.14
CA TYR A 91 -1.76 -1.32 -0.21
C TYR A 91 -1.76 -2.79 -0.66
N ASP A 92 -1.49 -3.75 0.23
CA ASP A 92 -1.59 -5.18 -0.07
C ASP A 92 -3.06 -5.64 -0.18
N ASP A 93 -3.73 -5.19 -1.21
CA ASP A 93 -5.11 -5.48 -1.57
C ASP A 93 -5.20 -5.91 -3.04
N ASN A 94 -6.03 -6.93 -3.31
CA ASN A 94 -6.26 -7.41 -4.67
C ASN A 94 -6.82 -6.33 -5.61
N LYS A 95 -7.57 -5.37 -5.07
CA LYS A 95 -8.08 -4.24 -5.84
C LYS A 95 -6.96 -3.33 -6.36
N MET A 96 -5.90 -3.15 -5.56
CA MET A 96 -4.72 -2.36 -5.97
C MET A 96 -3.98 -3.06 -7.11
N PHE A 97 -3.73 -4.37 -6.98
CA PHE A 97 -3.10 -5.14 -8.04
C PHE A 97 -3.90 -5.07 -9.34
N LEU A 98 -5.23 -5.28 -9.24
CA LEU A 98 -6.10 -5.23 -10.42
C LEU A 98 -6.09 -3.86 -11.08
N LYS A 99 -6.18 -2.77 -10.29
CA LYS A 99 -6.16 -1.41 -10.84
C LYS A 99 -4.86 -1.08 -11.55
N LEU A 100 -3.72 -1.50 -11.00
CA LEU A 100 -2.42 -1.32 -11.64
C LEU A 100 -2.28 -2.15 -12.92
N ASP A 101 -2.80 -3.38 -12.93
CA ASP A 101 -2.85 -4.21 -14.13
C ASP A 101 -3.77 -3.60 -15.21
N GLU A 102 -4.93 -3.06 -14.82
CA GLU A 102 -5.84 -2.34 -15.74
C GLU A 102 -5.20 -1.09 -16.35
N LEU A 103 -4.36 -0.40 -15.60
CA LEU A 103 -3.59 0.77 -16.05
C LEU A 103 -2.28 0.37 -16.77
N GLU A 104 -2.01 -0.91 -16.96
CA GLU A 104 -0.79 -1.46 -17.56
C GLU A 104 0.51 -0.99 -16.87
N GLN A 105 0.45 -0.78 -15.54
CA GLN A 105 1.57 -0.30 -14.75
C GLN A 105 2.37 -1.45 -14.12
N ASP A 106 3.68 -1.25 -13.98
CA ASP A 106 4.50 -2.12 -13.14
C ASP A 106 4.35 -1.73 -11.66
N TYR A 107 4.54 -2.68 -10.74
CA TYR A 107 4.44 -2.37 -9.32
C TYR A 107 5.33 -3.22 -8.42
N VAL A 108 5.69 -2.63 -7.28
CA VAL A 108 6.34 -3.28 -6.16
C VAL A 108 5.54 -2.97 -4.90
N ILE A 109 4.80 -3.95 -4.39
CA ILE A 109 3.96 -3.79 -3.21
C ILE A 109 4.47 -4.72 -2.10
N ARG A 110 4.72 -4.16 -0.92
CA ARG A 110 5.12 -4.94 0.24
C ARG A 110 3.92 -5.74 0.76
N LEU A 111 4.07 -7.07 0.82
CA LEU A 111 2.99 -7.95 1.24
C LEU A 111 2.82 -8.01 2.77
N THR A 112 1.61 -8.27 3.22
CA THR A 112 1.30 -8.63 4.61
C THR A 112 1.74 -10.07 4.90
N ALA A 113 2.08 -10.36 6.15
CA ALA A 113 2.44 -11.71 6.58
C ALA A 113 1.32 -12.75 6.37
N LYS A 114 0.06 -12.28 6.32
CA LYS A 114 -1.12 -13.12 6.15
C LYS A 114 -1.46 -13.41 4.69
N ARG A 115 -0.83 -12.72 3.73
CA ARG A 115 -1.07 -12.94 2.30
C ARG A 115 -0.76 -14.37 1.91
N LYS A 116 -1.72 -15.03 1.28
CA LYS A 116 -1.52 -16.34 0.66
C LYS A 116 -1.31 -16.17 -0.84
N LEU A 117 -0.38 -16.92 -1.39
CA LEU A 117 -0.06 -16.96 -2.80
C LEU A 117 -0.24 -18.37 -3.33
N PHE A 118 -0.67 -18.50 -4.58
CA PHE A 118 -0.82 -19.79 -5.24
C PHE A 118 0.53 -20.23 -5.80
N PHE A 119 1.03 -21.36 -5.32
CA PHE A 119 2.33 -21.89 -5.72
C PHE A 119 2.30 -23.42 -5.75
N HIS A 120 2.70 -24.01 -6.85
CA HIS A 120 2.69 -25.47 -7.07
C HIS A 120 1.36 -26.15 -6.67
N GLY A 121 0.23 -25.59 -7.13
CA GLY A 121 -1.09 -26.14 -6.88
C GLY A 121 -1.67 -25.91 -5.47
N LYS A 122 -0.98 -25.18 -4.61
CA LYS A 122 -1.39 -24.92 -3.21
C LYS A 122 -1.36 -23.43 -2.85
N TRP A 123 -2.24 -23.06 -1.94
CA TRP A 123 -2.22 -21.72 -1.32
C TRP A 123 -1.25 -21.70 -0.13
N ILE A 124 -0.16 -20.98 -0.25
CA ILE A 124 0.92 -20.92 0.75
C ILE A 124 1.07 -19.49 1.24
N PRO A 125 1.22 -19.25 2.57
CA PRO A 125 1.54 -17.93 3.09
C PRO A 125 2.83 -17.38 2.47
N ALA A 126 2.85 -16.09 2.12
CA ALA A 126 4.02 -15.44 1.53
C ALA A 126 5.28 -15.59 2.41
N THR A 127 5.11 -15.60 3.74
CA THR A 127 6.19 -15.84 4.70
C THR A 127 6.81 -17.23 4.61
N GLN A 128 6.05 -18.25 4.24
CA GLN A 128 6.60 -19.60 4.02
C GLN A 128 7.33 -19.68 2.69
N LEU A 129 6.81 -19.05 1.64
CA LEU A 129 7.48 -19.04 0.33
C LEU A 129 8.84 -18.37 0.39
N ARG A 130 8.98 -17.27 1.14
CA ARG A 130 10.26 -16.59 1.31
C ARG A 130 11.34 -17.49 1.93
N ASN A 131 10.95 -18.42 2.81
CA ASN A 131 11.88 -19.31 3.48
C ASN A 131 12.30 -20.52 2.62
N GLN A 132 11.50 -20.82 1.57
CA GLN A 132 11.77 -21.97 0.70
C GLN A 132 12.79 -21.66 -0.40
N ARG A 133 12.88 -20.42 -0.84
CA ARG A 133 13.72 -20.05 -1.98
C ARG A 133 14.22 -18.60 -1.89
N LYS A 134 15.49 -18.40 -2.17
CA LYS A 134 16.06 -17.06 -2.35
C LYS A 134 15.72 -16.54 -3.76
N GLY A 135 15.48 -15.23 -3.87
CA GLY A 135 15.27 -14.54 -5.14
C GLY A 135 13.80 -14.51 -5.61
N LYS A 136 13.62 -14.39 -6.91
CA LYS A 136 12.33 -14.14 -7.55
C LYS A 136 11.56 -15.47 -7.73
N ILE A 137 10.35 -15.55 -7.17
CA ILE A 137 9.47 -16.71 -7.27
C ILE A 137 8.27 -16.33 -8.12
N LYS A 138 8.03 -17.01 -9.24
CA LYS A 138 6.80 -16.85 -10.02
C LYS A 138 5.62 -17.37 -9.22
N THR A 139 4.56 -16.58 -9.12
CA THR A 139 3.32 -16.91 -8.43
C THR A 139 2.12 -16.36 -9.21
N THR A 140 0.92 -16.68 -8.76
CA THR A 140 -0.31 -16.18 -9.35
C THR A 140 -1.14 -15.49 -8.28
N LEU A 141 -1.59 -14.29 -8.57
CA LEU A 141 -2.63 -13.60 -7.83
C LEU A 141 -3.99 -13.90 -8.46
N THR A 142 -5.01 -14.15 -7.66
CA THR A 142 -6.36 -14.42 -8.15
C THR A 142 -7.33 -13.40 -7.58
N TYR A 143 -8.08 -12.73 -8.47
CA TYR A 143 -9.10 -11.78 -8.10
C TYR A 143 -10.33 -11.96 -9.01
N LYS A 144 -11.53 -12.11 -8.41
CA LYS A 144 -12.79 -12.35 -9.13
C LYS A 144 -12.68 -13.44 -10.22
N GLY A 145 -12.00 -14.54 -9.92
CA GLY A 145 -11.80 -15.66 -10.85
C GLY A 145 -10.75 -15.46 -11.94
N LYS A 146 -10.21 -14.25 -12.11
CA LYS A 146 -9.10 -13.98 -13.04
C LYS A 146 -7.76 -14.24 -12.36
N LYS A 147 -6.84 -14.81 -13.10
CA LYS A 147 -5.48 -15.10 -12.67
C LYS A 147 -4.53 -14.09 -13.27
N HIS A 148 -3.66 -13.51 -12.43
CA HIS A 148 -2.63 -12.56 -12.82
C HIS A 148 -1.27 -13.12 -12.44
N ASP A 149 -0.35 -13.18 -13.40
CA ASP A 149 1.03 -13.60 -13.12
C ASP A 149 1.75 -12.51 -12.33
N ALA A 150 2.39 -12.91 -11.26
CA ALA A 150 3.17 -12.02 -10.41
C ALA A 150 4.47 -12.68 -9.97
N TYR A 151 5.35 -11.90 -9.40
CA TYR A 151 6.61 -12.39 -8.87
C TYR A 151 6.78 -11.95 -7.41
N LEU A 152 7.03 -12.92 -6.54
CA LEU A 152 7.43 -12.66 -5.16
C LEU A 152 8.94 -12.56 -5.09
N SER A 153 9.45 -11.45 -4.59
CA SER A 153 10.83 -11.30 -4.17
C SER A 153 10.90 -11.04 -2.67
N HIS A 154 11.99 -11.43 -2.05
CA HIS A 154 12.25 -11.08 -0.67
C HIS A 154 13.68 -10.58 -0.49
N VAL A 155 13.83 -9.61 0.38
CA VAL A 155 15.11 -9.08 0.82
C VAL A 155 15.13 -9.13 2.33
N LYS A 156 16.20 -9.68 2.91
CA LYS A 156 16.45 -9.61 4.33
C LYS A 156 17.26 -8.34 4.60
N VAL A 157 16.66 -7.40 5.34
CA VAL A 157 17.33 -6.18 5.76
C VAL A 157 17.56 -6.23 7.26
N GLN A 158 18.80 -6.16 7.69
CA GLN A 158 19.16 -6.08 9.10
C GLN A 158 19.25 -4.61 9.51
N ILE A 159 18.42 -4.20 10.47
CA ILE A 159 18.54 -2.88 11.06
C ILE A 159 19.62 -2.94 12.15
N THR A 160 20.72 -2.26 11.91
CA THR A 160 21.92 -2.27 12.77
C THR A 160 21.61 -1.85 14.23
N ALA A 161 20.67 -0.93 14.42
CA ALA A 161 20.29 -0.43 15.75
C ALA A 161 19.45 -1.41 16.57
N SER A 162 18.72 -2.33 15.96
CA SER A 162 17.78 -3.22 16.65
C SER A 162 18.09 -4.71 16.53
N LYS A 163 19.06 -5.09 15.70
CA LYS A 163 19.35 -6.49 15.32
C LYS A 163 18.11 -7.29 14.86
N LYS A 164 17.06 -6.60 14.44
CA LYS A 164 15.84 -7.23 13.93
C LYS A 164 15.91 -7.33 12.40
N ASP A 165 15.60 -8.52 11.91
CA ASP A 165 15.42 -8.72 10.48
C ASP A 165 14.06 -8.13 10.06
N ILE A 166 14.06 -7.28 9.04
CA ILE A 166 12.85 -6.80 8.38
C ILE A 166 12.74 -7.54 7.04
N TYR A 167 11.60 -8.13 6.84
CA TYR A 167 11.27 -8.86 5.62
C TYR A 167 10.14 -8.15 4.87
#